data_6f68c9d5f58b7b913f0ffd6219564175
#
_entry.id   6f68c9d5f58b7b913f0ffd6219564175
#
_cell.length_a   1.000
_cell.length_b   1.000
_cell.length_c   1.000
_cell.angle_alpha   90.00
_cell.angle_beta   90.00
_cell.angle_gamma   90.00
#
_symmetry.space_group_name_H-M   'P 1'
#
loop_
_entity.id
_entity.type
_entity.pdbx_description
1 polymer ?
#
loop_
_entity_poly.entity_id
_entity_poly.type
_entity_poly.pdbx_seq_one_letter_code
_entity_poly.pdbx_strand_id
1 'polypeptide(L)'
;MDIPKVRLGRTELYVTKTSFGALPVQRIGHEAARKLLRRAYESGINYFDTANMYTDSEEKIGEALHDVRHHIVISTKSGGKDKKTVREHIELSLRRMQTDYIDLFQFHNPAELPDPEDPDGPYAAALEAKEKGYIRHIGITNHRLGVAQAAIASGNFETLQFPFCYLCTEKDLQLLRACEAADMGFIAMKGLSGGMLSNAAACYAFMQQHPNVVPIWGIQHEWELDQWLKLTEENQQMTPELAAVIEKDRKELAHNFCRSCGYCLPCAAGINIPQAARMAMLLRRSPYRPYMTEQWYAEMHKIEGCLHCDACKSRCPYGLDTPN
;
A
#
# COMPACT_ATOMS: atom_id res chain seq x y z
N MET A 1 18.54 -10.58 -12.33
CA MET A 1 19.22 -9.60 -11.45
C MET A 1 19.21 -10.12 -10.02
N ASP A 2 20.29 -9.94 -9.27
CA ASP A 2 20.28 -10.26 -7.83
C ASP A 2 19.80 -9.01 -7.05
N ILE A 3 18.52 -9.01 -6.70
CA ILE A 3 17.91 -7.90 -5.94
C ILE A 3 18.14 -8.14 -4.46
N PRO A 4 18.69 -7.18 -3.70
CA PRO A 4 18.88 -7.34 -2.25
C PRO A 4 17.57 -7.72 -1.54
N LYS A 5 17.67 -8.68 -0.63
CA LYS A 5 16.53 -9.17 0.16
C LYS A 5 16.59 -8.62 1.58
N VAL A 6 15.41 -8.37 2.12
CA VAL A 6 15.18 -7.92 3.50
C VAL A 6 14.40 -8.99 4.24
N ARG A 7 14.82 -9.30 5.46
CA ARG A 7 14.02 -10.12 6.38
C ARG A 7 12.79 -9.32 6.84
N LEU A 8 11.60 -9.84 6.59
CA LEU A 8 10.36 -9.16 6.93
C LEU A 8 9.97 -9.41 8.40
N GLY A 9 10.74 -8.84 9.32
CA GLY A 9 10.55 -9.03 10.76
C GLY A 9 10.53 -10.52 11.17
N ARG A 10 9.82 -10.85 12.23
CA ARG A 10 9.70 -12.22 12.78
C ARG A 10 8.96 -13.22 11.90
N THR A 11 8.53 -12.82 10.68
CA THR A 11 7.97 -13.77 9.71
C THR A 11 9.03 -14.70 9.12
N GLU A 12 10.31 -14.35 9.21
CA GLU A 12 11.43 -15.03 8.55
C GLU A 12 11.30 -15.10 7.01
N LEU A 13 10.37 -14.34 6.42
CA LEU A 13 10.28 -14.19 4.98
C LEU A 13 11.39 -13.24 4.49
N TYR A 14 12.17 -13.68 3.51
CA TYR A 14 13.17 -12.87 2.84
C TYR A 14 12.63 -12.36 1.52
N VAL A 15 12.28 -11.09 1.48
CA VAL A 15 11.63 -10.42 0.36
C VAL A 15 12.54 -9.41 -0.30
N THR A 16 12.42 -9.23 -1.60
CA THR A 16 13.23 -8.27 -2.35
C THR A 16 12.95 -6.84 -1.89
N LYS A 17 14.01 -6.05 -1.73
CA LYS A 17 13.93 -4.62 -1.37
C LYS A 17 13.17 -3.80 -2.42
N THR A 18 13.18 -4.24 -3.68
CA THR A 18 12.32 -3.73 -4.74
C THR A 18 11.19 -4.74 -4.95
N SER A 19 9.99 -4.40 -4.52
CA SER A 19 8.83 -5.31 -4.51
C SER A 19 7.67 -4.75 -5.34
N PHE A 20 6.77 -5.62 -5.77
CA PHE A 20 5.71 -5.29 -6.69
C PHE A 20 4.37 -5.03 -5.97
N GLY A 21 3.88 -3.80 -6.02
CA GLY A 21 2.53 -3.45 -5.57
C GLY A 21 1.51 -3.62 -6.72
N ALA A 22 0.65 -4.62 -6.62
CA ALA A 22 -0.23 -5.04 -7.71
C ALA A 22 -1.57 -4.29 -7.78
N LEU A 23 -1.81 -3.24 -6.97
CA LEU A 23 -3.01 -2.42 -7.11
C LEU A 23 -3.20 -1.87 -8.54
N PRO A 24 -2.17 -1.36 -9.26
CA PRO A 24 -2.37 -0.80 -10.57
C PRO A 24 -2.69 -1.82 -11.67
N VAL A 25 -2.34 -3.10 -11.52
CA VAL A 25 -2.60 -4.10 -12.58
C VAL A 25 -4.10 -4.33 -12.83
N GLN A 26 -4.98 -3.96 -11.90
CA GLN A 26 -6.42 -3.99 -12.13
C GLN A 26 -6.89 -3.05 -13.27
N ARG A 27 -6.03 -2.12 -13.71
CA ARG A 27 -6.36 -1.13 -14.75
C ARG A 27 -5.93 -1.54 -16.16
N ILE A 28 -5.23 -2.66 -16.29
CA ILE A 28 -4.74 -3.18 -17.57
C ILE A 28 -5.34 -4.57 -17.84
N GLY A 29 -5.41 -4.97 -19.11
CA GLY A 29 -5.96 -6.27 -19.47
C GLY A 29 -5.10 -7.44 -18.97
N HIS A 30 -5.68 -8.64 -18.86
CA HIS A 30 -5.04 -9.84 -18.33
C HIS A 30 -3.72 -10.18 -19.04
N GLU A 31 -3.68 -10.13 -20.36
CA GLU A 31 -2.46 -10.44 -21.15
C GLU A 31 -1.30 -9.47 -20.82
N ALA A 32 -1.59 -8.17 -20.74
CA ALA A 32 -0.58 -7.17 -20.37
C ALA A 32 -0.11 -7.36 -18.91
N ALA A 33 -1.05 -7.64 -18.00
CA ALA A 33 -0.73 -7.91 -16.60
C ALA A 33 0.11 -9.17 -16.45
N ARG A 34 -0.24 -10.25 -17.16
CA ARG A 34 0.51 -11.51 -17.16
C ARG A 34 1.96 -11.30 -17.61
N LYS A 35 2.17 -10.59 -18.71
CA LYS A 35 3.52 -10.27 -19.22
C LYS A 35 4.32 -9.44 -18.20
N LEU A 36 3.70 -8.41 -17.64
CA LEU A 36 4.35 -7.50 -16.70
C LEU A 36 4.74 -8.21 -15.39
N LEU A 37 3.84 -9.00 -14.80
CA LEU A 37 4.08 -9.76 -13.57
C LEU A 37 5.14 -10.84 -13.78
N ARG A 38 5.07 -11.57 -14.90
CA ARG A 38 6.08 -12.59 -15.26
C ARG A 38 7.45 -11.95 -15.42
N ARG A 39 7.53 -10.84 -16.15
CA ARG A 39 8.78 -10.12 -16.33
C ARG A 39 9.36 -9.60 -15.00
N ALA A 40 8.51 -9.12 -14.09
CA ALA A 40 8.96 -8.70 -12.76
C ALA A 40 9.61 -9.86 -11.98
N TYR A 41 8.98 -11.05 -11.99
CA TYR A 41 9.54 -12.26 -11.41
C TYR A 41 10.88 -12.66 -12.06
N GLU A 42 10.92 -12.74 -13.38
CA GLU A 42 12.13 -13.11 -14.13
C GLU A 42 13.27 -12.11 -13.93
N SER A 43 12.96 -10.87 -13.60
CA SER A 43 13.95 -9.84 -13.22
C SER A 43 14.46 -9.99 -11.79
N GLY A 44 13.93 -10.94 -11.00
CA GLY A 44 14.38 -11.25 -9.64
C GLY A 44 13.48 -10.74 -8.52
N ILE A 45 12.37 -10.04 -8.81
CA ILE A 45 11.40 -9.64 -7.80
C ILE A 45 10.70 -10.89 -7.27
N ASN A 46 10.72 -11.09 -5.95
CA ASN A 46 10.09 -12.24 -5.31
C ASN A 46 8.90 -11.87 -4.40
N TYR A 47 8.56 -10.60 -4.24
CA TYR A 47 7.45 -10.18 -3.38
C TYR A 47 6.39 -9.40 -4.16
N PHE A 48 5.14 -9.89 -4.09
CA PHE A 48 3.98 -9.36 -4.79
C PHE A 48 2.86 -9.07 -3.77
N ASP A 49 2.44 -7.81 -3.69
CA ASP A 49 1.41 -7.35 -2.76
C ASP A 49 0.12 -7.02 -3.49
N THR A 50 -0.98 -7.67 -3.10
CA THR A 50 -2.32 -7.45 -3.65
C THR A 50 -3.37 -7.31 -2.54
N ALA A 51 -4.65 -7.38 -2.87
CA ALA A 51 -5.77 -7.42 -1.93
C ALA A 51 -7.02 -8.01 -2.59
N ASN A 52 -7.85 -8.70 -1.81
CA ASN A 52 -9.11 -9.26 -2.27
C ASN A 52 -10.03 -8.23 -2.94
N MET A 53 -10.02 -6.97 -2.48
CA MET A 53 -10.81 -5.88 -3.05
C MET A 53 -10.22 -5.23 -4.31
N TYR A 54 -9.04 -5.63 -4.78
CA TYR A 54 -8.43 -5.08 -6.00
C TYR A 54 -8.95 -5.78 -7.25
N THR A 55 -10.25 -5.77 -7.44
CA THR A 55 -11.01 -6.35 -8.56
C THR A 55 -10.46 -7.71 -9.03
N ASP A 56 -9.66 -7.74 -10.09
CA ASP A 56 -9.07 -8.92 -10.74
C ASP A 56 -7.55 -9.08 -10.53
N SER A 57 -6.96 -8.26 -9.63
CA SER A 57 -5.50 -8.30 -9.39
C SER A 57 -5.02 -9.66 -8.89
N GLU A 58 -5.78 -10.32 -8.01
CA GLU A 58 -5.45 -11.66 -7.50
C GLU A 58 -5.49 -12.71 -8.62
N GLU A 59 -6.49 -12.64 -9.53
CA GLU A 59 -6.60 -13.54 -10.68
C GLU A 59 -5.40 -13.39 -11.62
N LYS A 60 -5.03 -12.14 -11.93
CA LYS A 60 -3.86 -11.83 -12.76
C LYS A 60 -2.54 -12.33 -12.19
N ILE A 61 -2.38 -12.26 -10.86
CA ILE A 61 -1.23 -12.86 -10.17
C ILE A 61 -1.24 -14.38 -10.33
N GLY A 62 -2.37 -15.03 -10.10
CA GLY A 62 -2.53 -16.47 -10.30
C GLY A 62 -2.18 -16.90 -11.73
N GLU A 63 -2.78 -16.26 -12.73
CA GLU A 63 -2.52 -16.54 -14.16
C GLU A 63 -1.04 -16.36 -14.55
N ALA A 64 -0.35 -15.39 -13.94
CA ALA A 64 1.02 -15.07 -14.27
C ALA A 64 2.06 -15.93 -13.55
N LEU A 65 1.79 -16.36 -12.30
CA LEU A 65 2.84 -16.79 -11.36
C LEU A 65 2.53 -18.12 -10.64
N HIS A 66 1.41 -18.81 -10.90
CA HIS A 66 1.07 -20.05 -10.19
C HIS A 66 2.13 -21.15 -10.35
N ASP A 67 2.76 -21.25 -11.50
CA ASP A 67 3.79 -22.25 -11.81
C ASP A 67 5.13 -22.00 -11.08
N VAL A 68 5.35 -20.78 -10.61
CA VAL A 68 6.52 -20.38 -9.84
C VAL A 68 6.20 -20.03 -8.37
N ARG A 69 5.02 -20.42 -7.92
CA ARG A 69 4.45 -20.05 -6.60
C ARG A 69 5.43 -20.27 -5.43
N HIS A 70 6.21 -21.34 -5.45
CA HIS A 70 7.16 -21.68 -4.39
C HIS A 70 8.42 -20.80 -4.35
N HIS A 71 8.65 -19.98 -5.36
CA HIS A 71 9.79 -19.08 -5.45
C HIS A 71 9.46 -17.65 -5.09
N ILE A 72 8.17 -17.35 -4.81
CA ILE A 72 7.68 -16.00 -4.54
C ILE A 72 6.95 -15.94 -3.21
N VAL A 73 6.90 -14.75 -2.65
CA VAL A 73 6.09 -14.36 -1.49
C VAL A 73 4.90 -13.55 -1.97
N ILE A 74 3.69 -13.94 -1.60
CA ILE A 74 2.48 -13.18 -1.94
C ILE A 74 1.83 -12.70 -0.65
N SER A 75 1.54 -11.39 -0.58
CA SER A 75 0.63 -10.84 0.41
C SER A 75 -0.70 -10.47 -0.21
N THR A 76 -1.79 -10.80 0.47
CA THR A 76 -3.12 -10.29 0.16
C THR A 76 -3.86 -9.83 1.41
N LYS A 77 -5.02 -9.18 1.23
CA LYS A 77 -5.69 -8.47 2.32
C LYS A 77 -7.19 -8.68 2.27
N SER A 78 -7.82 -8.70 3.45
CA SER A 78 -9.27 -8.68 3.58
C SER A 78 -9.74 -7.48 4.41
N GLY A 79 -10.79 -6.80 3.95
CA GLY A 79 -11.51 -5.80 4.69
C GLY A 79 -12.75 -6.34 5.43
N GLY A 80 -12.88 -7.68 5.54
CA GLY A 80 -13.96 -8.34 6.28
C GLY A 80 -13.94 -7.94 7.75
N LYS A 81 -15.14 -7.79 8.34
CA LYS A 81 -15.31 -7.33 9.72
C LYS A 81 -15.78 -8.44 10.67
N ASP A 82 -16.05 -9.60 10.14
CA ASP A 82 -16.51 -10.79 10.87
C ASP A 82 -15.81 -12.04 10.34
N LYS A 83 -15.88 -13.10 11.12
CA LYS A 83 -15.24 -14.40 10.85
C LYS A 83 -15.65 -15.01 9.52
N LYS A 84 -16.97 -14.96 9.21
CA LYS A 84 -17.51 -15.56 7.98
C LYS A 84 -16.95 -14.85 6.74
N THR A 85 -17.02 -13.54 6.72
CA THR A 85 -16.55 -12.72 5.59
C THR A 85 -15.05 -12.89 5.36
N VAL A 86 -14.23 -12.91 6.43
CA VAL A 86 -12.78 -13.08 6.27
C VAL A 86 -12.44 -14.47 5.74
N ARG A 87 -13.13 -15.53 6.23
CA ARG A 87 -12.97 -16.88 5.70
C ARG A 87 -13.28 -16.95 4.21
N GLU A 88 -14.43 -16.44 3.80
CA GLU A 88 -14.86 -16.39 2.39
C GLU A 88 -13.84 -15.64 1.52
N HIS A 89 -13.28 -14.53 2.02
CA HIS A 89 -12.24 -13.76 1.31
C HIS A 89 -10.94 -14.56 1.18
N ILE A 90 -10.48 -15.25 2.23
CA ILE A 90 -9.27 -16.09 2.16
C ILE A 90 -9.45 -17.21 1.12
N GLU A 91 -10.56 -17.93 1.17
CA GLU A 91 -10.87 -19.00 0.23
C GLU A 91 -10.99 -18.49 -1.20
N LEU A 92 -11.59 -17.31 -1.40
CA LEU A 92 -11.68 -16.67 -2.71
C LEU A 92 -10.30 -16.27 -3.23
N SER A 93 -9.45 -15.68 -2.37
CA SER A 93 -8.09 -15.27 -2.71
C SER A 93 -7.23 -16.47 -3.12
N LEU A 94 -7.32 -17.60 -2.41
CA LEU A 94 -6.63 -18.84 -2.79
C LEU A 94 -7.04 -19.32 -4.18
N ARG A 95 -8.36 -19.36 -4.46
CA ARG A 95 -8.87 -19.76 -5.79
C ARG A 95 -8.40 -18.82 -6.89
N ARG A 96 -8.50 -17.49 -6.69
CA ARG A 96 -8.09 -16.48 -7.67
C ARG A 96 -6.60 -16.56 -7.97
N MET A 97 -5.78 -16.67 -6.94
CA MET A 97 -4.33 -16.77 -7.08
C MET A 97 -3.84 -18.17 -7.47
N GLN A 98 -4.73 -19.15 -7.64
CA GLN A 98 -4.43 -20.53 -8.02
C GLN A 98 -3.34 -21.15 -7.11
N THR A 99 -3.52 -21.04 -5.80
CA THR A 99 -2.55 -21.49 -4.79
C THR A 99 -3.24 -22.11 -3.58
N ASP A 100 -2.54 -22.99 -2.87
CA ASP A 100 -3.03 -23.63 -1.67
C ASP A 100 -2.71 -22.83 -0.39
N TYR A 101 -1.86 -21.81 -0.50
CA TYR A 101 -1.46 -20.99 0.65
C TYR A 101 -1.15 -19.54 0.27
N ILE A 102 -1.30 -18.66 1.25
CA ILE A 102 -0.91 -17.24 1.23
C ILE A 102 0.25 -17.08 2.21
N ASP A 103 1.36 -16.46 1.78
CA ASP A 103 2.50 -16.25 2.69
C ASP A 103 2.15 -15.22 3.77
N LEU A 104 1.52 -14.11 3.39
CA LEU A 104 1.16 -13.05 4.31
C LEU A 104 -0.29 -12.61 4.07
N PHE A 105 -1.17 -12.89 5.01
CA PHE A 105 -2.52 -12.34 5.05
C PHE A 105 -2.55 -11.09 5.92
N GLN A 106 -3.22 -10.02 5.44
CA GLN A 106 -3.29 -8.77 6.18
C GLN A 106 -4.74 -8.30 6.36
N PHE A 107 -5.06 -7.79 7.55
CA PHE A 107 -6.30 -7.05 7.76
C PHE A 107 -6.22 -5.69 7.08
N HIS A 108 -7.16 -5.42 6.17
CA HIS A 108 -7.10 -4.29 5.26
C HIS A 108 -7.68 -3.02 5.88
N ASN A 109 -6.82 -2.23 6.54
CA ASN A 109 -7.15 -0.90 7.04
C ASN A 109 -8.37 -0.87 8.00
N PRO A 110 -8.42 -1.76 9.00
CA PRO A 110 -9.51 -1.76 9.96
C PRO A 110 -9.54 -0.45 10.75
N ALA A 111 -10.74 -0.02 11.15
CA ALA A 111 -10.92 1.18 11.97
C ALA A 111 -10.44 0.97 13.41
N GLU A 112 -10.63 -0.25 13.90
CA GLU A 112 -10.22 -0.76 15.20
C GLU A 112 -9.46 -2.06 15.00
N LEU A 113 -8.61 -2.44 15.95
CA LEU A 113 -7.88 -3.69 15.84
C LEU A 113 -8.85 -4.87 15.91
N PRO A 114 -8.69 -5.88 15.02
CA PRO A 114 -9.35 -7.17 15.20
C PRO A 114 -8.97 -7.78 16.56
N ASP A 115 -9.98 -8.15 17.33
CA ASP A 115 -9.80 -8.77 18.65
C ASP A 115 -9.47 -10.26 18.47
N PRO A 116 -8.32 -10.75 18.95
CA PRO A 116 -7.99 -12.16 18.89
C PRO A 116 -8.84 -13.05 19.81
N GLU A 117 -9.48 -12.48 20.84
CA GLU A 117 -10.32 -13.22 21.80
C GLU A 117 -11.77 -13.32 21.33
N ASP A 118 -12.18 -12.58 20.30
CA ASP A 118 -13.55 -12.67 19.74
C ASP A 118 -13.66 -13.92 18.84
N PRO A 119 -14.41 -14.96 19.25
CA PRO A 119 -14.54 -16.20 18.49
C PRO A 119 -15.28 -16.03 17.15
N ASP A 120 -16.07 -14.99 17.01
CA ASP A 120 -16.84 -14.65 15.80
C ASP A 120 -16.19 -13.48 15.03
N GLY A 121 -15.11 -12.95 15.57
CA GLY A 121 -14.36 -11.84 14.99
C GLY A 121 -13.50 -12.23 13.79
N PRO A 122 -13.05 -11.24 13.03
CA PRO A 122 -12.23 -11.45 11.84
C PRO A 122 -10.89 -12.13 12.16
N TYR A 123 -10.33 -11.90 13.36
CA TYR A 123 -9.05 -12.50 13.76
C TYR A 123 -9.16 -14.03 13.94
N ALA A 124 -10.28 -14.51 14.47
CA ALA A 124 -10.53 -15.96 14.61
C ALA A 124 -10.49 -16.69 13.26
N ALA A 125 -11.01 -16.06 12.18
CA ALA A 125 -10.92 -16.63 10.84
C ALA A 125 -9.46 -16.74 10.34
N ALA A 126 -8.64 -15.76 10.65
CA ALA A 126 -7.22 -15.78 10.28
C ALA A 126 -6.46 -16.87 11.05
N LEU A 127 -6.75 -17.07 12.35
CA LEU A 127 -6.17 -18.15 13.14
C LEU A 127 -6.56 -19.53 12.59
N GLU A 128 -7.84 -19.75 12.31
CA GLU A 128 -8.31 -21.02 11.69
C GLU A 128 -7.65 -21.28 10.33
N ALA A 129 -7.47 -20.23 9.51
CA ALA A 129 -6.80 -20.35 8.24
C ALA A 129 -5.29 -20.66 8.40
N LYS A 130 -4.65 -20.12 9.44
CA LYS A 130 -3.26 -20.41 9.77
C LYS A 130 -3.10 -21.86 10.24
N GLU A 131 -3.98 -22.35 11.08
CA GLU A 131 -4.00 -23.75 11.53
C GLU A 131 -4.20 -24.74 10.36
N LYS A 132 -5.03 -24.38 9.38
CA LYS A 132 -5.25 -25.17 8.16
C LYS A 132 -4.11 -25.07 7.13
N GLY A 133 -3.13 -24.20 7.38
CA GLY A 133 -2.05 -23.92 6.42
C GLY A 133 -2.43 -23.06 5.23
N TYR A 134 -3.62 -22.47 5.22
CA TYR A 134 -4.09 -21.58 4.15
C TYR A 134 -3.40 -20.23 4.17
N ILE A 135 -2.96 -19.76 5.34
CA ILE A 135 -2.10 -18.60 5.49
C ILE A 135 -0.93 -18.94 6.41
N ARG A 136 0.23 -18.31 6.17
CA ARG A 136 1.44 -18.56 6.98
C ARG A 136 1.63 -17.50 8.05
N HIS A 137 1.44 -16.23 7.70
CA HIS A 137 1.67 -15.09 8.57
C HIS A 137 0.47 -14.15 8.58
N ILE A 138 0.27 -13.46 9.71
CA ILE A 138 -0.81 -12.49 9.92
C ILE A 138 -0.22 -11.10 10.09
N GLY A 139 -0.62 -10.18 9.23
CA GLY A 139 -0.26 -8.78 9.29
C GLY A 139 -1.45 -7.83 9.31
N ILE A 140 -1.17 -6.55 9.35
CA ILE A 140 -2.17 -5.50 9.31
C ILE A 140 -1.72 -4.36 8.40
N THR A 141 -2.65 -3.75 7.66
CA THR A 141 -2.40 -2.49 6.99
C THR A 141 -3.19 -1.38 7.66
N ASN A 142 -2.63 -0.20 7.79
CA ASN A 142 -3.38 0.93 8.29
C ASN A 142 -2.86 2.26 7.74
N HIS A 143 -3.70 3.30 7.81
CA HIS A 143 -3.35 4.68 7.52
C HIS A 143 -3.40 5.57 8.76
N ARG A 144 -3.98 5.07 9.85
CA ARG A 144 -4.10 5.80 11.12
C ARG A 144 -2.94 5.44 12.03
N LEU A 145 -2.19 6.46 12.43
CA LEU A 145 -1.02 6.29 13.30
C LEU A 145 -1.39 5.59 14.62
N GLY A 146 -2.49 6.01 15.27
CA GLY A 146 -2.92 5.42 16.54
C GLY A 146 -3.25 3.93 16.44
N VAL A 147 -3.93 3.50 15.36
CA VAL A 147 -4.23 2.07 15.13
C VAL A 147 -2.94 1.28 14.84
N ALA A 148 -2.03 1.87 14.07
CA ALA A 148 -0.73 1.25 13.78
C ALA A 148 0.11 1.08 15.06
N GLN A 149 0.15 2.08 15.93
CA GLN A 149 0.82 2.01 17.24
C GLN A 149 0.20 0.93 18.13
N ALA A 150 -1.15 0.87 18.20
CA ALA A 150 -1.85 -0.15 18.95
C ALA A 150 -1.58 -1.56 18.39
N ALA A 151 -1.47 -1.71 17.07
CA ALA A 151 -1.13 -2.99 16.44
C ALA A 151 0.27 -3.48 16.84
N ILE A 152 1.26 -2.58 16.91
CA ILE A 152 2.61 -2.93 17.40
C ILE A 152 2.54 -3.35 18.87
N ALA A 153 1.88 -2.55 19.71
CA ALA A 153 1.78 -2.79 21.15
C ALA A 153 1.05 -4.09 21.48
N SER A 154 0.08 -4.52 20.67
CA SER A 154 -0.67 -5.75 20.88
C SER A 154 0.16 -7.03 20.72
N GLY A 155 1.24 -7.00 19.93
CA GLY A 155 2.04 -8.17 19.60
C GLY A 155 1.36 -9.21 18.70
N ASN A 156 0.12 -8.96 18.25
CA ASN A 156 -0.71 -9.94 17.52
C ASN A 156 -0.38 -10.00 16.02
N PHE A 157 0.33 -9.00 15.46
CA PHE A 157 0.62 -8.91 14.04
C PHE A 157 2.12 -9.05 13.77
N GLU A 158 2.46 -9.82 12.74
CA GLU A 158 3.85 -10.08 12.35
C GLU A 158 4.40 -9.00 11.42
N THR A 159 3.50 -8.27 10.71
CA THR A 159 3.86 -7.16 9.81
C THR A 159 2.91 -5.98 9.95
N LEU A 160 3.43 -4.78 9.69
CA LEU A 160 2.67 -3.56 9.51
C LEU A 160 2.90 -3.00 8.11
N GLN A 161 1.84 -2.82 7.33
CA GLN A 161 1.89 -2.07 6.09
C GLN A 161 1.34 -0.66 6.31
N PHE A 162 2.18 0.36 6.13
CA PHE A 162 1.86 1.75 6.43
C PHE A 162 2.32 2.69 5.32
N PRO A 163 1.62 3.84 5.06
CA PRO A 163 2.11 4.84 4.11
C PRO A 163 3.47 5.41 4.55
N PHE A 164 4.47 5.23 3.70
CA PHE A 164 5.81 5.71 4.00
C PHE A 164 6.50 6.20 2.73
N CYS A 165 7.00 7.42 2.75
CA CYS A 165 7.75 8.07 1.69
C CYS A 165 8.52 9.25 2.29
N TYR A 166 9.30 9.98 1.51
CA TYR A 166 10.08 11.10 2.02
C TYR A 166 9.25 12.30 2.55
N LEU A 167 7.91 12.25 2.45
CA LEU A 167 7.02 13.19 3.14
C LEU A 167 6.60 12.69 4.55
N CYS A 168 7.24 11.62 5.04
CA CYS A 168 6.99 11.12 6.38
C CYS A 168 7.37 12.16 7.45
N THR A 169 6.64 12.11 8.55
CA THR A 169 6.89 12.95 9.73
C THR A 169 7.76 12.22 10.75
N GLU A 170 8.24 12.93 11.77
CA GLU A 170 8.95 12.29 12.88
C GLU A 170 8.11 11.20 13.58
N LYS A 171 6.78 11.37 13.64
CA LYS A 171 5.87 10.33 14.17
C LYS A 171 5.85 9.06 13.33
N ASP A 172 5.96 9.19 12.02
CA ASP A 172 6.05 8.04 11.11
C ASP A 172 7.40 7.33 11.27
N LEU A 173 8.49 8.07 11.49
CA LEU A 173 9.82 7.51 11.79
C LEU A 173 9.84 6.82 13.17
N GLN A 174 9.15 7.37 14.17
CA GLN A 174 8.98 6.71 15.47
C GLN A 174 8.20 5.39 15.34
N LEU A 175 7.17 5.35 14.48
CA LEU A 175 6.43 4.13 14.19
C LEU A 175 7.33 3.06 13.57
N LEU A 176 8.19 3.44 12.62
CA LEU A 176 9.17 2.54 12.02
C LEU A 176 10.12 1.96 13.08
N ARG A 177 10.70 2.81 13.92
CA ARG A 177 11.58 2.36 15.03
C ARG A 177 10.86 1.43 16.01
N ALA A 178 9.58 1.67 16.27
CA ALA A 178 8.78 0.79 17.11
C ALA A 178 8.55 -0.59 16.47
N CYS A 179 8.34 -0.66 15.15
CA CYS A 179 8.28 -1.93 14.42
C CYS A 179 9.61 -2.68 14.50
N GLU A 180 10.74 -1.98 14.31
CA GLU A 180 12.08 -2.57 14.43
C GLU A 180 12.32 -3.15 15.82
N ALA A 181 11.98 -2.41 16.88
CA ALA A 181 12.12 -2.86 18.27
C ALA A 181 11.24 -4.08 18.61
N ALA A 182 10.08 -4.21 17.93
CA ALA A 182 9.15 -5.33 18.11
C ALA A 182 9.43 -6.51 17.16
N ASP A 183 10.50 -6.46 16.37
CA ASP A 183 10.78 -7.40 15.28
C ASP A 183 9.58 -7.62 14.34
N MET A 184 8.84 -6.55 14.08
CA MET A 184 7.67 -6.52 13.20
C MET A 184 8.08 -6.03 11.81
N GLY A 185 7.76 -6.80 10.76
CA GLY A 185 8.10 -6.41 9.39
C GLY A 185 7.38 -5.13 8.96
N PHE A 186 8.11 -4.16 8.38
CA PHE A 186 7.55 -2.90 7.91
C PHE A 186 7.46 -2.86 6.38
N ILE A 187 6.23 -2.79 5.87
CA ILE A 187 5.95 -2.70 4.43
C ILE A 187 5.53 -1.26 4.11
N ALA A 188 6.31 -0.59 3.27
CA ALA A 188 6.04 0.79 2.88
C ALA A 188 5.11 0.84 1.67
N MET A 189 3.85 1.21 1.89
CA MET A 189 2.93 1.53 0.80
C MET A 189 2.98 3.01 0.44
N LYS A 190 2.53 3.36 -0.78
CA LYS A 190 2.47 4.74 -1.28
C LYS A 190 3.82 5.44 -1.32
N GLY A 191 4.89 4.75 -1.69
CA GLY A 191 6.23 5.32 -1.82
C GLY A 191 6.31 6.54 -2.73
N LEU A 192 5.42 6.64 -3.75
CA LEU A 192 5.23 7.82 -4.60
C LEU A 192 4.08 8.74 -4.13
N SER A 193 3.59 8.57 -2.91
CA SER A 193 2.47 9.34 -2.35
C SER A 193 1.23 9.40 -3.26
N GLY A 194 0.90 8.27 -3.91
CA GLY A 194 -0.23 8.19 -4.84
C GLY A 194 -0.04 9.03 -6.11
N GLY A 195 1.18 9.12 -6.62
CA GLY A 195 1.53 9.84 -7.85
C GLY A 195 1.85 11.32 -7.67
N MET A 196 1.96 11.81 -6.42
CA MET A 196 2.32 13.19 -6.14
C MET A 196 3.83 13.42 -6.17
N LEU A 197 4.60 12.37 -5.95
CA LEU A 197 6.06 12.38 -6.04
C LEU A 197 6.46 11.80 -7.39
N SER A 198 7.06 12.62 -8.23
CA SER A 198 7.40 12.27 -9.62
C SER A 198 8.86 11.87 -9.82
N ASN A 199 9.74 12.14 -8.84
CA ASN A 199 11.14 11.76 -8.93
C ASN A 199 11.35 10.37 -8.30
N ALA A 200 11.33 9.32 -9.13
CA ALA A 200 11.50 7.94 -8.68
C ALA A 200 12.87 7.70 -8.02
N ALA A 201 13.95 8.32 -8.52
CA ALA A 201 15.28 8.18 -7.94
C ALA A 201 15.35 8.73 -6.51
N ALA A 202 14.72 9.89 -6.26
CA ALA A 202 14.64 10.47 -4.91
C ALA A 202 13.82 9.57 -3.96
N CYS A 203 12.69 9.01 -4.43
CA CYS A 203 11.88 8.08 -3.65
C CYS A 203 12.64 6.79 -3.34
N TYR A 204 13.34 6.23 -4.34
CA TYR A 204 14.15 5.03 -4.18
C TYR A 204 15.31 5.27 -3.20
N ALA A 205 16.11 6.32 -3.42
CA ALA A 205 17.24 6.67 -2.56
C ALA A 205 16.82 6.94 -1.11
N PHE A 206 15.64 7.53 -0.88
CA PHE A 206 15.07 7.69 0.45
C PHE A 206 14.80 6.33 1.11
N MET A 207 14.19 5.38 0.39
CA MET A 207 13.90 4.03 0.92
C MET A 207 15.18 3.24 1.22
N GLN A 208 16.29 3.50 0.51
CA GLN A 208 17.58 2.85 0.78
C GLN A 208 18.17 3.29 2.13
N GLN A 209 17.84 4.46 2.64
CA GLN A 209 18.26 4.91 3.97
C GLN A 209 17.61 4.13 5.12
N HIS A 210 16.59 3.31 4.82
CA HIS A 210 15.83 2.50 5.78
C HIS A 210 15.98 1.02 5.45
N PRO A 211 17.01 0.33 5.95
CA PRO A 211 17.37 -1.03 5.52
C PRO A 211 16.25 -2.06 5.75
N ASN A 212 15.48 -1.92 6.83
CA ASN A 212 14.41 -2.86 7.22
C ASN A 212 13.03 -2.52 6.62
N VAL A 213 12.95 -1.48 5.78
CA VAL A 213 11.70 -1.10 5.10
C VAL A 213 11.61 -1.81 3.75
N VAL A 214 10.46 -2.42 3.49
CA VAL A 214 10.15 -3.09 2.21
C VAL A 214 9.14 -2.24 1.43
N PRO A 215 9.57 -1.44 0.43
CA PRO A 215 8.64 -0.68 -0.40
C PRO A 215 7.92 -1.58 -1.40
N ILE A 216 6.60 -1.45 -1.50
CA ILE A 216 5.79 -2.04 -2.56
C ILE A 216 5.49 -0.97 -3.62
N TRP A 217 6.23 -1.01 -4.73
CA TRP A 217 6.06 -0.05 -5.81
C TRP A 217 4.84 -0.41 -6.66
N GLY A 218 3.91 0.53 -6.81
CA GLY A 218 2.78 0.37 -7.71
C GLY A 218 3.25 0.43 -9.16
N ILE A 219 3.11 -0.68 -9.90
CA ILE A 219 3.60 -0.82 -11.27
C ILE A 219 2.43 -1.20 -12.18
N GLN A 220 2.24 -0.44 -13.27
CA GLN A 220 1.20 -0.66 -14.26
C GLN A 220 1.76 -0.88 -15.66
N HIS A 221 2.93 -0.31 -15.96
CA HIS A 221 3.56 -0.33 -17.27
C HIS A 221 4.97 -0.90 -17.22
N GLU A 222 5.43 -1.49 -18.32
CA GLU A 222 6.78 -2.04 -18.40
C GLU A 222 7.88 -1.00 -18.16
N TRP A 223 7.70 0.22 -18.64
CA TRP A 223 8.67 1.31 -18.41
C TRP A 223 8.79 1.72 -16.93
N GLU A 224 7.72 1.57 -16.14
CA GLU A 224 7.79 1.78 -14.68
C GLU A 224 8.61 0.67 -14.02
N LEU A 225 8.40 -0.58 -14.45
CA LEU A 225 9.23 -1.70 -13.99
C LEU A 225 10.70 -1.48 -14.36
N ASP A 226 11.00 -1.08 -15.60
CA ASP A 226 12.35 -0.80 -16.07
C ASP A 226 13.03 0.29 -15.21
N GLN A 227 12.29 1.33 -14.87
CA GLN A 227 12.82 2.39 -14.02
C GLN A 227 13.20 1.87 -12.63
N TRP A 228 12.36 1.06 -11.98
CA TRP A 228 12.69 0.49 -10.67
C TRP A 228 13.85 -0.51 -10.74
N LEU A 229 13.89 -1.36 -11.76
CA LEU A 229 14.98 -2.31 -11.96
C LEU A 229 16.31 -1.58 -12.20
N LYS A 230 16.32 -0.54 -13.02
CA LYS A 230 17.51 0.28 -13.26
C LYS A 230 18.02 0.92 -11.97
N LEU A 231 17.16 1.56 -11.17
CA LEU A 231 17.55 2.15 -9.89
C LEU A 231 18.08 1.12 -8.91
N THR A 232 17.57 -0.11 -8.98
CA THR A 232 18.03 -1.25 -8.16
C THR A 232 19.42 -1.71 -8.61
N GLU A 233 19.64 -1.87 -9.92
CA GLU A 233 20.91 -2.30 -10.51
C GLU A 233 22.02 -1.27 -10.25
N GLU A 234 21.70 0.01 -10.40
CA GLU A 234 22.62 1.12 -10.14
C GLU A 234 22.85 1.35 -8.63
N ASN A 235 22.08 0.65 -7.77
CA ASN A 235 22.08 0.83 -6.32
C ASN A 235 21.98 2.31 -5.93
N GLN A 236 20.99 3.00 -6.50
CA GLN A 236 20.83 4.46 -6.39
C GLN A 236 20.87 4.92 -4.93
N GLN A 237 21.89 5.66 -4.58
CA GLN A 237 22.05 6.26 -3.26
C GLN A 237 21.59 7.72 -3.25
N MET A 238 21.41 8.26 -2.04
CA MET A 238 21.08 9.68 -1.86
C MET A 238 22.25 10.57 -2.30
N THR A 239 21.96 11.51 -3.19
CA THR A 239 22.90 12.55 -3.63
C THR A 239 22.43 13.94 -3.17
N PRO A 240 23.30 14.96 -3.19
CA PRO A 240 22.90 16.32 -2.88
C PRO A 240 21.74 16.84 -3.75
N GLU A 241 21.72 16.47 -5.04
CA GLU A 241 20.67 16.85 -6.00
C GLU A 241 19.34 16.21 -5.64
N LEU A 242 19.35 14.90 -5.28
CA LEU A 242 18.14 14.20 -4.84
C LEU A 242 17.64 14.73 -3.49
N ALA A 243 18.54 15.06 -2.58
CA ALA A 243 18.19 15.71 -1.32
C ALA A 243 17.53 17.09 -1.55
N ALA A 244 18.03 17.87 -2.50
CA ALA A 244 17.42 19.15 -2.87
C ALA A 244 16.01 18.98 -3.46
N VAL A 245 15.78 17.93 -4.26
CA VAL A 245 14.43 17.58 -4.77
C VAL A 245 13.49 17.27 -3.59
N ILE A 246 13.94 16.46 -2.64
CA ILE A 246 13.15 16.11 -1.45
C ILE A 246 12.80 17.35 -0.64
N GLU A 247 13.78 18.22 -0.37
CA GLU A 247 13.54 19.48 0.36
C GLU A 247 12.55 20.40 -0.35
N LYS A 248 12.65 20.53 -1.67
CA LYS A 248 11.69 21.29 -2.46
C LYS A 248 10.28 20.70 -2.31
N ASP A 249 10.13 19.41 -2.50
CA ASP A 249 8.84 18.72 -2.39
C ASP A 249 8.26 18.82 -0.98
N ARG A 250 9.08 18.68 0.06
CA ARG A 250 8.67 18.88 1.44
C ARG A 250 8.12 20.28 1.68
N LYS A 251 8.78 21.31 1.18
CA LYS A 251 8.31 22.72 1.29
C LYS A 251 6.98 22.93 0.57
N GLU A 252 6.81 22.35 -0.61
CA GLU A 252 5.60 22.51 -1.41
C GLU A 252 4.40 21.70 -0.89
N LEU A 253 4.65 20.53 -0.27
CA LEU A 253 3.62 19.56 0.10
C LEU A 253 3.39 19.45 1.61
N ALA A 254 4.20 20.11 2.45
CA ALA A 254 4.24 19.83 3.90
C ALA A 254 2.98 20.26 4.67
N HIS A 255 2.20 21.25 4.22
CA HIS A 255 1.22 21.89 5.08
C HIS A 255 -0.26 21.55 4.82
N ASN A 256 -0.65 21.18 3.59
CA ASN A 256 -2.06 20.91 3.23
C ASN A 256 -2.19 19.71 2.29
N PHE A 257 -1.43 18.65 2.54
CA PHE A 257 -1.36 17.54 1.63
C PHE A 257 -2.31 16.40 2.01
N CYS A 258 -3.33 16.18 1.19
CA CYS A 258 -4.22 15.01 1.34
C CYS A 258 -3.52 13.73 0.89
N ARG A 259 -3.32 12.78 1.81
CA ARG A 259 -2.70 11.47 1.54
C ARG A 259 -3.67 10.44 0.94
N SER A 260 -4.87 10.86 0.53
CA SER A 260 -5.89 10.02 -0.14
C SER A 260 -6.24 8.73 0.62
N CYS A 261 -6.36 8.83 1.94
CA CYS A 261 -6.70 7.68 2.78
C CYS A 261 -8.20 7.34 2.78
N GLY A 262 -9.08 8.31 2.44
CA GLY A 262 -10.52 8.11 2.32
C GLY A 262 -11.34 8.19 3.62
N TYR A 263 -10.74 8.46 4.78
CA TYR A 263 -11.47 8.49 6.07
C TYR A 263 -12.50 9.62 6.19
N CYS A 264 -12.33 10.67 5.41
CA CYS A 264 -13.30 11.76 5.31
C CYS A 264 -14.62 11.35 4.59
N LEU A 265 -14.64 10.17 3.96
CA LEU A 265 -15.81 9.65 3.27
C LEU A 265 -16.68 8.74 4.19
N PRO A 266 -18.01 8.63 3.91
CA PRO A 266 -18.73 9.35 2.89
C PRO A 266 -18.96 10.83 3.25
N CYS A 267 -19.01 11.70 2.23
CA CYS A 267 -19.45 13.09 2.38
C CYS A 267 -20.95 13.19 2.21
N ALA A 268 -21.64 13.91 3.10
CA ALA A 268 -23.10 14.10 3.02
C ALA A 268 -23.55 14.83 1.73
N ALA A 269 -22.68 15.68 1.17
CA ALA A 269 -22.91 16.35 -0.12
C ALA A 269 -22.39 15.55 -1.34
N GLY A 270 -21.97 14.28 -1.16
CA GLY A 270 -21.47 13.44 -2.25
C GLY A 270 -20.13 13.88 -2.86
N ILE A 271 -19.36 14.74 -2.16
CA ILE A 271 -18.06 15.22 -2.62
C ILE A 271 -17.02 14.12 -2.46
N ASN A 272 -16.26 13.83 -3.52
CA ASN A 272 -15.05 13.01 -3.43
C ASN A 272 -13.90 13.84 -2.82
N ILE A 273 -13.94 14.00 -1.50
CA ILE A 273 -13.02 14.88 -0.75
C ILE A 273 -11.54 14.59 -1.02
N PRO A 274 -11.06 13.33 -1.02
CA PRO A 274 -9.66 13.05 -1.32
C PRO A 274 -9.23 13.52 -2.71
N GLN A 275 -10.11 13.47 -3.68
CA GLN A 275 -9.85 13.91 -5.04
C GLN A 275 -9.87 15.44 -5.14
N ALA A 276 -10.89 16.06 -4.55
CA ALA A 276 -11.03 17.50 -4.50
C ALA A 276 -9.82 18.17 -3.83
N ALA A 277 -9.44 17.70 -2.64
CA ALA A 277 -8.31 18.22 -1.88
C ALA A 277 -6.93 18.04 -2.56
N ARG A 278 -6.86 17.22 -3.62
CA ARG A 278 -5.62 16.95 -4.36
C ARG A 278 -5.61 17.51 -5.77
N MET A 279 -6.75 18.00 -6.27
CA MET A 279 -6.94 18.29 -7.68
C MET A 279 -5.89 19.28 -8.22
N ALA A 280 -5.63 20.38 -7.52
CA ALA A 280 -4.63 21.36 -7.93
C ALA A 280 -3.21 20.76 -8.05
N MET A 281 -2.88 19.81 -7.17
CA MET A 281 -1.59 19.11 -7.20
C MET A 281 -1.55 18.04 -8.30
N LEU A 282 -2.62 17.28 -8.47
CA LEU A 282 -2.73 16.27 -9.53
C LEU A 282 -2.57 16.90 -10.91
N LEU A 283 -3.17 18.05 -11.16
CA LEU A 283 -3.03 18.79 -12.41
C LEU A 283 -1.59 19.29 -12.67
N ARG A 284 -0.82 19.57 -11.61
CA ARG A 284 0.55 20.08 -11.72
C ARG A 284 1.61 18.97 -11.74
N ARG A 285 1.37 17.83 -11.07
CA ARG A 285 2.41 16.84 -10.75
C ARG A 285 2.17 15.45 -11.35
N SER A 286 0.97 15.17 -11.88
CA SER A 286 0.65 13.90 -12.52
C SER A 286 0.12 14.09 -13.94
N PRO A 287 -0.03 13.03 -14.73
CA PRO A 287 -0.67 13.15 -16.04
C PRO A 287 -2.06 13.77 -15.88
N TYR A 288 -2.21 15.02 -16.33
CA TYR A 288 -3.42 15.82 -16.07
C TYR A 288 -4.61 15.48 -16.98
N ARG A 289 -4.34 14.95 -18.19
CA ARG A 289 -5.39 14.68 -19.20
C ARG A 289 -6.59 13.88 -18.70
N PRO A 290 -6.43 12.82 -17.86
CA PRO A 290 -7.57 12.10 -17.30
C PRO A 290 -8.49 12.94 -16.43
N TYR A 291 -8.01 14.06 -15.91
CA TYR A 291 -8.78 14.99 -15.06
C TYR A 291 -9.42 16.14 -15.85
N MET A 292 -9.20 16.20 -17.17
CA MET A 292 -9.75 17.25 -18.06
C MET A 292 -10.93 16.71 -18.87
N THR A 293 -11.86 16.02 -18.20
CA THR A 293 -13.06 15.44 -18.80
C THR A 293 -14.32 16.06 -18.21
N GLU A 294 -15.43 16.06 -18.95
CA GLU A 294 -16.73 16.55 -18.44
C GLU A 294 -17.15 15.84 -17.15
N GLN A 295 -16.87 14.54 -17.03
CA GLN A 295 -17.15 13.80 -15.82
C GLN A 295 -16.35 14.36 -14.63
N TRP A 296 -15.08 14.69 -14.82
CA TRP A 296 -14.27 15.27 -13.74
C TRP A 296 -14.69 16.69 -13.39
N TYR A 297 -15.10 17.50 -14.35
CA TYR A 297 -15.66 18.81 -14.09
C TYR A 297 -16.95 18.70 -13.26
N ALA A 298 -17.86 17.79 -13.62
CA ALA A 298 -19.08 17.53 -12.85
C ALA A 298 -18.78 17.07 -11.41
N GLU A 299 -17.78 16.20 -11.22
CA GLU A 299 -17.35 15.79 -9.87
C GLU A 299 -16.77 16.96 -9.06
N MET A 300 -16.00 17.85 -9.66
CA MET A 300 -15.42 18.98 -8.97
C MET A 300 -16.47 20.07 -8.63
N HIS A 301 -17.50 20.27 -9.48
CA HIS A 301 -18.60 21.19 -9.18
C HIS A 301 -19.40 20.78 -7.94
N LYS A 302 -19.38 19.50 -7.52
CA LYS A 302 -20.00 19.09 -6.25
C LYS A 302 -19.43 19.81 -5.04
N ILE A 303 -18.22 20.38 -5.14
CA ILE A 303 -17.56 21.14 -4.06
C ILE A 303 -18.42 22.36 -3.67
N GLU A 304 -19.10 22.99 -4.63
CA GLU A 304 -19.98 24.15 -4.41
C GLU A 304 -21.16 23.80 -3.47
N GLY A 305 -21.55 22.52 -3.41
CA GLY A 305 -22.57 22.01 -2.50
C GLY A 305 -22.05 21.64 -1.10
N CYS A 306 -20.86 22.09 -0.71
CA CYS A 306 -20.29 21.80 0.60
C CYS A 306 -21.19 22.35 1.71
N LEU A 307 -21.56 21.50 2.67
CA LEU A 307 -22.41 21.86 3.81
C LEU A 307 -21.63 22.49 4.98
N HIS A 308 -20.32 22.63 4.85
CA HIS A 308 -19.42 23.10 5.91
C HIS A 308 -19.64 22.43 7.29
N CYS A 309 -19.98 21.13 7.28
CA CYS A 309 -20.33 20.36 8.49
C CYS A 309 -19.10 19.84 9.26
N ASP A 310 -17.88 20.11 8.81
CA ASP A 310 -16.61 19.72 9.39
C ASP A 310 -16.37 18.21 9.61
N ALA A 311 -17.27 17.34 9.15
CA ALA A 311 -17.13 15.89 9.29
C ALA A 311 -15.86 15.34 8.63
N CYS A 312 -15.42 15.94 7.51
CA CYS A 312 -14.17 15.57 6.85
C CYS A 312 -12.94 15.98 7.65
N LYS A 313 -12.96 17.15 8.29
CA LYS A 313 -11.89 17.67 9.16
C LYS A 313 -11.75 16.81 10.40
N SER A 314 -12.84 16.52 11.11
CA SER A 314 -12.83 15.69 12.32
C SER A 314 -12.38 14.24 12.09
N ARG A 315 -12.60 13.70 10.88
CA ARG A 315 -12.21 12.35 10.50
C ARG A 315 -10.80 12.27 9.91
N CYS A 316 -10.16 13.41 9.61
CA CYS A 316 -8.86 13.43 8.97
C CYS A 316 -7.75 13.03 9.95
N PRO A 317 -7.01 11.91 9.74
CA PRO A 317 -5.92 11.50 10.63
C PRO A 317 -4.70 12.42 10.53
N TYR A 318 -4.67 13.30 9.54
CA TYR A 318 -3.57 14.25 9.29
C TYR A 318 -3.92 15.69 9.67
N GLY A 319 -5.10 15.91 10.29
CA GLY A 319 -5.52 17.22 10.75
C GLY A 319 -5.74 18.26 9.65
N LEU A 320 -6.08 17.82 8.42
CA LEU A 320 -6.32 18.73 7.30
C LEU A 320 -7.64 19.48 7.48
N ASP A 321 -7.60 20.78 7.24
CA ASP A 321 -8.79 21.64 7.17
C ASP A 321 -9.38 21.60 5.76
N THR A 322 -10.02 20.47 5.43
CA THR A 322 -10.51 20.18 4.09
C THR A 322 -11.74 21.01 3.63
N PRO A 323 -12.59 21.59 4.50
CA PRO A 323 -13.68 22.47 4.06
C PRO A 323 -13.22 23.85 3.59
N ASN A 324 -12.01 24.28 3.96
CA ASN A 324 -11.37 25.55 3.64
C ASN A 324 -10.12 25.31 2.78
#